data_f8624fea4a895b5b9d9834cc04175469
#
_entry.id   f8624fea4a895b5b9d9834cc04175469
#
_cell.length_a   1.000
_cell.length_b   1.000
_cell.length_c   1.000
_cell.angle_alpha   90.00
_cell.angle_beta   90.00
_cell.angle_gamma   90.00
#
_symmetry.space_group_name_H-M   'P 1'
#
loop_
_entity.id
_entity.type
_entity.pdbx_description
1 polymer ?
#
loop_
_entity_poly.entity_id
_entity_poly.type
_entity_poly.pdbx_seq_one_letter_code
_entity_poly.pdbx_strand_id
1 'polypeptide(L)'
;RDPEMSRGLGDVYKRQMYEEAPMELDPYDEKALVIFGVGPLTGAGVPCSGRMNVTFRSTWSKGHSIIDAHMGGHIGSMLKYAGYDGIVVSGISEKPVYLRIEDGEVSLEDASEIWGKGTFAANKWMVEQNGREFETASIGPAGENLVDYSTLNTSFGNSGGAGLGAAMGNKKLKGLAIRGTGSVKVADPCLLYTSPSPRDISGSR
;
A
#
# COMPACT_ATOMS: atom_id res chain seq x y z
N ARG A 1 27.25 -7.14 -10.19
CA ARG A 1 25.87 -6.75 -10.59
C ARG A 1 24.94 -7.82 -10.05
N ASP A 2 24.11 -7.45 -9.12
CA ASP A 2 23.13 -8.37 -8.54
C ASP A 2 22.03 -8.60 -9.59
N PRO A 3 21.87 -9.82 -10.12
CA PRO A 3 20.86 -10.10 -11.14
C PRO A 3 19.42 -10.00 -10.59
N GLU A 4 19.24 -9.80 -9.29
CA GLU A 4 17.94 -9.70 -8.65
C GLU A 4 17.29 -8.33 -8.77
N MET A 5 18.03 -7.27 -9.10
CA MET A 5 17.46 -5.92 -9.28
C MET A 5 16.50 -5.77 -10.47
N SER A 6 16.33 -6.80 -11.30
CA SER A 6 15.43 -6.76 -12.45
C SER A 6 14.04 -7.38 -12.22
N ARG A 7 13.78 -7.94 -11.04
CA ARG A 7 12.58 -8.74 -10.77
C ARG A 7 11.37 -7.98 -10.28
N GLY A 8 11.42 -6.67 -10.23
CA GLY A 8 10.31 -5.82 -9.79
C GLY A 8 10.25 -5.61 -8.28
N LEU A 9 9.47 -4.61 -7.87
CA LEU A 9 9.41 -4.13 -6.49
C LEU A 9 8.86 -5.15 -5.50
N GLY A 10 7.94 -6.00 -5.92
CA GLY A 10 7.41 -7.06 -5.07
C GLY A 10 8.52 -7.97 -4.53
N ASP A 11 9.53 -8.28 -5.35
CA ASP A 11 10.63 -9.13 -4.93
C ASP A 11 11.58 -8.43 -3.96
N VAL A 12 11.78 -7.13 -4.08
CA VAL A 12 12.60 -6.33 -3.14
C VAL A 12 11.98 -6.34 -1.75
N TYR A 13 10.68 -6.09 -1.65
CA TYR A 13 9.98 -6.07 -0.35
C TYR A 13 9.78 -7.46 0.23
N LYS A 14 9.62 -8.49 -0.61
CA LYS A 14 9.62 -9.90 -0.16
C LYS A 14 10.97 -10.28 0.43
N ARG A 15 12.07 -9.86 -0.19
CA ARG A 15 13.42 -10.09 0.34
C ARG A 15 13.62 -9.38 1.69
N GLN A 16 13.21 -8.11 1.79
CA GLN A 16 13.27 -7.37 3.05
C GLN A 16 12.50 -8.09 4.16
N MET A 17 11.27 -8.53 3.86
CA MET A 17 10.46 -9.29 4.82
C MET A 17 11.13 -10.61 5.22
N TYR A 18 11.78 -11.29 4.27
CA TYR A 18 12.50 -12.54 4.54
C TYR A 18 13.73 -12.33 5.43
N GLU A 19 14.44 -11.21 5.24
CA GLU A 19 15.63 -10.88 6.03
C GLU A 19 15.27 -10.37 7.44
N GLU A 20 14.17 -9.62 7.58
CA GLU A 20 13.77 -8.96 8.83
C GLU A 20 12.80 -9.80 9.70
N ALA A 21 12.12 -10.81 9.12
CA ALA A 21 11.14 -11.62 9.83
C ALA A 21 11.46 -13.13 9.76
N PRO A 22 11.46 -13.87 10.88
CA PRO A 22 11.65 -15.33 10.89
C PRO A 22 10.67 -16.05 9.95
N MET A 23 11.13 -17.10 9.26
CA MET A 23 10.33 -17.82 8.26
C MET A 23 9.05 -18.48 8.82
N GLU A 24 9.05 -18.86 10.10
CA GLU A 24 7.94 -19.55 10.77
C GLU A 24 7.04 -18.62 11.58
N LEU A 25 7.15 -17.29 11.36
CA LEU A 25 6.38 -16.32 12.12
C LEU A 25 4.90 -16.41 11.76
N ASP A 26 4.04 -16.44 12.77
CA ASP A 26 2.59 -16.36 12.60
C ASP A 26 2.22 -15.01 11.95
N PRO A 27 1.33 -14.96 10.94
CA PRO A 27 0.90 -13.71 10.31
C PRO A 27 0.24 -12.73 11.29
N TYR A 28 -0.25 -13.21 12.42
CA TYR A 28 -0.88 -12.41 13.47
C TYR A 28 0.06 -12.04 14.61
N ASP A 29 1.32 -12.44 14.55
CA ASP A 29 2.34 -12.01 15.50
C ASP A 29 2.57 -10.49 15.42
N GLU A 30 2.92 -9.87 16.54
CA GLU A 30 3.22 -8.43 16.57
C GLU A 30 4.40 -8.06 15.67
N LYS A 31 5.38 -8.96 15.49
CA LYS A 31 6.54 -8.78 14.63
C LYS A 31 6.26 -9.02 13.15
N ALA A 32 5.08 -9.57 12.80
CA ALA A 32 4.71 -9.73 11.41
C ALA A 32 4.62 -8.36 10.74
N LEU A 33 5.25 -8.21 9.58
CA LEU A 33 5.34 -6.94 8.86
C LEU A 33 4.23 -6.85 7.82
N VAL A 34 3.76 -5.62 7.60
CA VAL A 34 2.99 -5.22 6.42
C VAL A 34 3.77 -4.10 5.73
N ILE A 35 4.24 -4.34 4.51
CA ILE A 35 5.13 -3.43 3.79
C ILE A 35 4.39 -2.90 2.56
N PHE A 36 4.12 -1.60 2.54
CA PHE A 36 3.60 -0.88 1.37
C PHE A 36 4.78 -0.31 0.59
N GLY A 37 4.78 -0.47 -0.73
CA GLY A 37 5.87 -0.01 -1.54
C GLY A 37 5.42 0.51 -2.91
N VAL A 38 6.12 1.51 -3.43
CA VAL A 38 5.86 2.12 -4.73
C VAL A 38 7.07 2.07 -5.65
N GLY A 39 6.81 2.03 -6.95
CA GLY A 39 7.83 1.92 -7.98
C GLY A 39 8.62 3.21 -8.22
N PRO A 40 9.79 3.10 -8.86
CA PRO A 40 10.58 4.26 -9.23
C PRO A 40 9.86 5.19 -10.21
N LEU A 41 8.96 4.64 -11.04
CA LEU A 41 8.16 5.40 -12.01
C LEU A 41 6.79 5.84 -11.47
N THR A 42 6.42 5.42 -10.25
CA THR A 42 5.16 5.83 -9.62
C THR A 42 5.16 7.34 -9.41
N GLY A 43 4.12 8.03 -9.87
CA GLY A 43 4.04 9.49 -9.80
C GLY A 43 4.79 10.25 -10.90
N ALA A 44 5.56 9.58 -11.75
CA ALA A 44 6.30 10.24 -12.87
C ALA A 44 5.44 10.49 -14.12
N GLY A 45 4.13 10.21 -14.08
CA GLY A 45 3.24 10.39 -15.23
C GLY A 45 3.34 9.29 -16.29
N VAL A 46 4.06 8.21 -16.03
CA VAL A 46 4.18 7.07 -16.95
C VAL A 46 2.91 6.22 -16.90
N PRO A 47 2.33 5.83 -18.04
CA PRO A 47 1.18 4.95 -18.07
C PRO A 47 1.42 3.63 -17.32
N CYS A 48 0.40 3.13 -16.60
CA CYS A 48 0.43 1.88 -15.86
C CYS A 48 1.46 1.79 -14.71
N SER A 49 2.04 2.90 -14.25
CA SER A 49 3.05 2.93 -13.18
C SER A 49 2.50 3.25 -11.78
N GLY A 50 1.19 3.50 -11.64
CA GLY A 50 0.58 3.98 -10.39
C GLY A 50 0.26 2.90 -9.34
N ARG A 51 0.61 1.63 -9.54
CA ARG A 51 0.29 0.58 -8.59
C ARG A 51 1.21 0.61 -7.37
N MET A 52 0.58 0.53 -6.19
CA MET A 52 1.25 0.24 -4.92
C MET A 52 1.28 -1.27 -4.70
N ASN A 53 2.44 -1.80 -4.36
CA ASN A 53 2.59 -3.18 -3.90
C ASN A 53 2.44 -3.20 -2.37
N VAL A 54 1.80 -4.23 -1.84
CA VAL A 54 1.73 -4.48 -0.40
C VAL A 54 2.16 -5.91 -0.13
N THR A 55 3.26 -6.08 0.57
CA THR A 55 3.85 -7.38 0.91
C THR A 55 3.57 -7.70 2.37
N PHE A 56 3.09 -8.90 2.65
CA PHE A 56 2.76 -9.36 4.00
C PHE A 56 2.74 -10.90 4.07
N ARG A 57 2.58 -11.46 5.27
CA ARG A 57 2.41 -12.91 5.44
C ARG A 57 0.96 -13.30 5.22
N SER A 58 0.76 -14.35 4.45
CA SER A 58 -0.56 -14.92 4.19
C SER A 58 -1.21 -15.45 5.46
N THR A 59 -2.45 -15.05 5.70
CA THR A 59 -3.26 -15.55 6.82
C THR A 59 -3.89 -16.91 6.52
N TRP A 60 -4.04 -17.27 5.23
CA TRP A 60 -4.76 -18.46 4.79
C TRP A 60 -3.90 -19.55 4.13
N SER A 61 -2.67 -19.23 3.69
CA SER A 61 -1.81 -20.24 3.08
C SER A 61 -1.17 -21.13 4.14
N LYS A 62 -1.08 -22.43 3.85
CA LYS A 62 -0.32 -23.36 4.70
C LYS A 62 1.15 -22.92 4.71
N GLY A 63 1.73 -22.79 5.93
CA GLY A 63 3.11 -22.35 6.12
C GLY A 63 3.30 -20.83 6.04
N HIS A 64 2.20 -20.05 6.03
CA HIS A 64 2.25 -18.59 6.12
C HIS A 64 3.21 -17.93 5.14
N SER A 65 3.12 -18.31 3.87
CA SER A 65 3.97 -17.79 2.80
C SER A 65 3.95 -16.27 2.74
N ILE A 66 5.04 -15.67 2.31
CA ILE A 66 5.09 -14.24 1.98
C ILE A 66 4.35 -14.05 0.65
N ILE A 67 3.36 -13.19 0.67
CA ILE A 67 2.52 -12.85 -0.48
C ILE A 67 2.48 -11.35 -0.69
N ASP A 68 2.01 -10.95 -1.86
CA ASP A 68 1.82 -9.55 -2.21
C ASP A 68 0.42 -9.30 -2.78
N ALA A 69 -0.09 -8.12 -2.48
CA ALA A 69 -1.27 -7.55 -3.08
C ALA A 69 -0.90 -6.29 -3.87
N HIS A 70 -1.62 -6.02 -4.94
CA HIS A 70 -1.40 -4.84 -5.75
C HIS A 70 -2.63 -3.96 -5.72
N MET A 71 -2.45 -2.71 -5.32
CA MET A 71 -3.52 -1.74 -5.21
C MET A 71 -3.34 -0.63 -6.25
N GLY A 72 -4.40 -0.33 -6.99
CA GLY A 72 -4.43 0.76 -7.95
C GLY A 72 -4.88 2.08 -7.32
N GLY A 73 -5.21 3.04 -8.16
CA GLY A 73 -5.61 4.39 -7.74
C GLY A 73 -4.43 5.34 -7.57
N HIS A 74 -4.65 6.43 -6.86
CA HIS A 74 -3.68 7.53 -6.74
C HIS A 74 -2.85 7.46 -5.46
N ILE A 75 -3.23 6.61 -4.51
CA ILE A 75 -2.59 6.53 -3.19
C ILE A 75 -1.08 6.25 -3.26
N GLY A 76 -0.64 5.42 -4.23
CA GLY A 76 0.79 5.17 -4.47
C GLY A 76 1.53 6.41 -4.94
N SER A 77 0.93 7.19 -5.83
CA SER A 77 1.51 8.45 -6.30
C SER A 77 1.56 9.49 -5.19
N MET A 78 0.53 9.57 -4.35
CA MET A 78 0.51 10.47 -3.18
C MET A 78 1.60 10.12 -2.17
N LEU A 79 1.86 8.82 -1.94
CA LEU A 79 2.97 8.39 -1.09
C LEU A 79 4.32 8.89 -1.65
N LYS A 80 4.52 8.75 -2.96
CA LYS A 80 5.73 9.23 -3.64
C LYS A 80 5.88 10.75 -3.54
N TYR A 81 4.78 11.49 -3.74
CA TYR A 81 4.76 12.94 -3.61
C TYR A 81 4.96 13.41 -2.17
N ALA A 82 4.56 12.63 -1.18
CA ALA A 82 4.86 12.87 0.23
C ALA A 82 6.33 12.59 0.60
N GLY A 83 7.15 12.10 -0.36
CA GLY A 83 8.59 11.88 -0.17
C GLY A 83 8.97 10.46 0.26
N TYR A 84 8.06 9.49 0.19
CA TYR A 84 8.31 8.13 0.63
C TYR A 84 8.24 7.13 -0.53
N ASP A 85 9.14 6.14 -0.51
CA ASP A 85 9.14 4.99 -1.41
C ASP A 85 8.40 3.78 -0.83
N GLY A 86 8.19 3.75 0.47
CA GLY A 86 7.48 2.69 1.15
C GLY A 86 7.19 3.00 2.60
N ILE A 87 6.35 2.15 3.19
CA ILE A 87 5.95 2.19 4.59
C ILE A 87 6.10 0.77 5.14
N VAL A 88 6.78 0.62 6.26
CA VAL A 88 6.88 -0.65 7.00
C VAL A 88 6.06 -0.52 8.27
N VAL A 89 5.06 -1.38 8.42
CA VAL A 89 4.20 -1.42 9.60
C VAL A 89 4.53 -2.66 10.41
N SER A 90 4.91 -2.46 11.67
CA SER A 90 5.17 -3.50 12.67
C SER A 90 4.41 -3.20 13.96
N GLY A 91 4.33 -4.17 14.85
CA GLY A 91 3.62 -4.01 16.12
C GLY A 91 2.11 -4.13 16.00
N ILE A 92 1.43 -4.03 17.12
CA ILE A 92 -0.03 -4.03 17.26
C ILE A 92 -0.41 -2.83 18.12
N SER A 93 -1.34 -2.00 17.66
CA SER A 93 -1.83 -0.86 18.41
C SER A 93 -2.77 -1.32 19.54
N GLU A 94 -2.78 -0.62 20.66
CA GLU A 94 -3.75 -0.86 21.74
C GLU A 94 -5.18 -0.46 21.33
N LYS A 95 -5.30 0.60 20.52
CA LYS A 95 -6.57 1.15 20.01
C LYS A 95 -6.61 1.12 18.50
N PRO A 96 -7.79 1.15 17.87
CA PRO A 96 -7.91 1.36 16.44
C PRO A 96 -7.27 2.68 16.02
N VAL A 97 -6.38 2.60 15.01
CA VAL A 97 -5.69 3.77 14.46
C VAL A 97 -5.74 3.76 12.94
N TYR A 98 -5.53 4.93 12.32
CA TYR A 98 -5.18 5.03 10.91
C TYR A 98 -3.87 5.80 10.75
N LEU A 99 -3.13 5.49 9.70
CA LEU A 99 -1.87 6.15 9.40
C LEU A 99 -2.15 7.40 8.54
N ARG A 100 -1.75 8.56 9.05
CA ARG A 100 -1.80 9.82 8.32
C ARG A 100 -0.40 10.22 7.87
N ILE A 101 -0.26 10.53 6.58
CA ILE A 101 1.00 11.03 6.00
C ILE A 101 0.69 12.30 5.22
N GLU A 102 1.41 13.37 5.52
CA GLU A 102 1.31 14.65 4.82
C GLU A 102 2.69 15.25 4.64
N ASP A 103 3.14 15.37 3.38
CA ASP A 103 4.39 16.05 2.98
C ASP A 103 5.62 15.73 3.87
N GLY A 104 5.82 14.47 4.22
CA GLY A 104 6.92 14.01 5.05
C GLY A 104 6.58 13.88 6.54
N GLU A 105 5.46 14.43 7.01
CA GLU A 105 4.97 14.22 8.36
C GLU A 105 4.15 12.94 8.47
N VAL A 106 4.43 12.12 9.49
CA VAL A 106 3.77 10.84 9.71
C VAL A 106 3.18 10.80 11.12
N SER A 107 1.90 10.51 11.22
CA SER A 107 1.21 10.36 12.51
C SER A 107 0.26 9.16 12.51
N LEU A 108 0.00 8.62 13.70
CA LEU A 108 -1.05 7.63 13.93
C LEU A 108 -2.21 8.34 14.63
N GLU A 109 -3.34 8.35 13.95
CA GLU A 109 -4.55 9.03 14.41
C GLU A 109 -5.59 8.02 14.91
N ASP A 110 -6.45 8.43 15.84
CA ASP A 110 -7.51 7.59 16.40
C ASP A 110 -8.54 7.24 15.32
N ALA A 111 -8.82 5.95 15.16
CA ALA A 111 -9.83 5.42 14.25
C ALA A 111 -11.01 4.76 14.99
N SER A 112 -11.13 4.95 16.29
CA SER A 112 -12.16 4.29 17.11
C SER A 112 -13.58 4.60 16.63
N GLU A 113 -13.83 5.81 16.14
CA GLU A 113 -15.13 6.22 15.61
C GLU A 113 -15.52 5.48 14.32
N ILE A 114 -14.55 5.08 13.52
CA ILE A 114 -14.79 4.40 12.24
C ILE A 114 -14.54 2.89 12.29
N TRP A 115 -14.11 2.37 13.45
CA TRP A 115 -14.02 0.93 13.67
C TRP A 115 -15.41 0.29 13.61
N GLY A 116 -15.54 -0.83 12.91
CA GLY A 116 -16.83 -1.46 12.63
C GLY A 116 -17.58 -0.89 11.42
N LYS A 117 -17.18 0.27 10.88
CA LYS A 117 -17.80 0.86 9.69
C LYS A 117 -17.25 0.25 8.41
N GLY A 118 -18.10 0.15 7.38
CA GLY A 118 -17.70 -0.28 6.04
C GLY A 118 -16.70 0.69 5.38
N THR A 119 -15.98 0.20 4.37
CA THR A 119 -14.88 0.95 3.73
C THR A 119 -15.30 2.28 3.13
N PHE A 120 -16.50 2.38 2.53
CA PHE A 120 -17.01 3.65 1.99
C PHE A 120 -17.20 4.69 3.08
N ALA A 121 -17.82 4.31 4.20
CA ALA A 121 -18.06 5.21 5.32
C ALA A 121 -16.75 5.62 6.01
N ALA A 122 -15.81 4.68 6.16
CA ALA A 122 -14.50 4.95 6.74
C ALA A 122 -13.66 5.88 5.86
N ASN A 123 -13.58 5.62 4.55
CA ASN A 123 -12.85 6.49 3.62
C ASN A 123 -13.46 7.89 3.56
N LYS A 124 -14.80 7.99 3.51
CA LYS A 124 -15.49 9.28 3.52
C LYS A 124 -15.16 10.07 4.79
N TRP A 125 -15.23 9.44 5.94
CA TRP A 125 -14.90 10.06 7.23
C TRP A 125 -13.44 10.54 7.27
N MET A 126 -12.48 9.71 6.83
CA MET A 126 -11.08 10.11 6.77
C MET A 126 -10.85 11.32 5.87
N VAL A 127 -11.55 11.40 4.73
CA VAL A 127 -11.49 12.58 3.84
C VAL A 127 -12.12 13.82 4.51
N GLU A 128 -13.22 13.66 5.25
CA GLU A 128 -13.84 14.76 6.00
C GLU A 128 -12.94 15.29 7.11
N GLN A 129 -12.18 14.42 7.79
CA GLN A 129 -11.24 14.82 8.86
C GLN A 129 -9.96 15.46 8.33
N ASN A 130 -9.40 14.94 7.23
CA ASN A 130 -8.07 15.35 6.75
C ASN A 130 -8.13 16.34 5.57
N GLY A 131 -9.25 16.39 4.85
CA GLY A 131 -9.40 17.22 3.66
C GLY A 131 -9.53 16.40 2.37
N ARG A 132 -10.13 17.00 1.33
CA ARG A 132 -10.41 16.35 0.04
C ARG A 132 -9.17 16.01 -0.79
N GLU A 133 -8.04 16.56 -0.41
CA GLU A 133 -6.74 16.36 -1.07
C GLU A 133 -6.05 15.07 -0.62
N PHE A 134 -6.58 14.43 0.42
CA PHE A 134 -6.06 13.17 0.90
C PHE A 134 -6.65 11.98 0.13
N GLU A 135 -5.76 11.13 -0.37
CA GLU A 135 -6.12 9.80 -0.83
C GLU A 135 -6.23 8.86 0.35
N THR A 136 -7.33 8.13 0.42
CA THR A 136 -7.59 7.25 1.56
C THR A 136 -7.79 5.81 1.13
N ALA A 137 -7.40 4.90 2.01
CA ALA A 137 -7.69 3.48 1.89
C ALA A 137 -8.04 2.91 3.27
N SER A 138 -9.04 2.05 3.35
CA SER A 138 -9.48 1.45 4.60
C SER A 138 -9.89 -0.01 4.47
N ILE A 139 -9.77 -0.74 5.59
CA ILE A 139 -10.36 -2.06 5.76
C ILE A 139 -11.79 -1.93 6.25
N GLY A 140 -12.62 -2.91 5.89
CA GLY A 140 -13.98 -3.05 6.41
C GLY A 140 -14.05 -4.00 7.60
N PRO A 141 -15.28 -4.24 8.13
CA PRO A 141 -15.51 -5.17 9.24
C PRO A 141 -14.95 -6.59 9.01
N ALA A 142 -14.87 -7.03 7.75
CA ALA A 142 -14.25 -8.31 7.43
C ALA A 142 -12.77 -8.36 7.83
N GLY A 143 -12.00 -7.29 7.54
CA GLY A 143 -10.60 -7.19 7.96
C GLY A 143 -10.46 -7.09 9.47
N GLU A 144 -11.31 -6.28 10.11
CA GLU A 144 -11.34 -6.12 11.57
C GLU A 144 -11.63 -7.43 12.30
N ASN A 145 -12.45 -8.31 11.71
CA ASN A 145 -12.77 -9.64 12.21
C ASN A 145 -11.87 -10.75 11.65
N LEU A 146 -10.72 -10.39 11.11
CA LEU A 146 -9.65 -11.30 10.65
C LEU A 146 -10.13 -12.31 9.59
N VAL A 147 -11.03 -11.90 8.69
CA VAL A 147 -11.45 -12.74 7.58
C VAL A 147 -10.31 -12.86 6.57
N ASP A 148 -9.86 -14.08 6.30
CA ASP A 148 -8.63 -14.40 5.56
C ASP A 148 -8.54 -13.86 4.13
N TYR A 149 -9.65 -13.56 3.48
CA TYR A 149 -9.69 -12.98 2.13
C TYR A 149 -10.17 -11.53 2.10
N SER A 150 -10.18 -10.87 3.26
CA SER A 150 -10.55 -9.46 3.36
C SER A 150 -9.57 -8.54 2.65
N THR A 151 -10.05 -7.40 2.21
CA THR A 151 -9.33 -6.47 1.35
C THR A 151 -9.15 -5.10 1.99
N LEU A 152 -8.12 -4.38 1.56
CA LEU A 152 -7.95 -2.95 1.74
C LEU A 152 -8.52 -2.23 0.51
N ASN A 153 -9.43 -1.27 0.70
CA ASN A 153 -10.10 -0.57 -0.39
C ASN A 153 -9.81 0.94 -0.36
N THR A 154 -9.44 1.48 -1.52
CA THR A 154 -9.26 2.92 -1.69
C THR A 154 -10.60 3.63 -1.84
N SER A 155 -10.61 4.96 -1.67
CA SER A 155 -11.77 5.83 -1.92
C SER A 155 -12.32 5.72 -3.36
N PHE A 156 -11.48 5.36 -4.34
CA PHE A 156 -11.85 5.16 -5.74
C PHE A 156 -12.26 3.72 -6.10
N GLY A 157 -12.45 2.85 -5.12
CA GLY A 157 -12.90 1.47 -5.36
C GLY A 157 -11.82 0.49 -5.82
N ASN A 158 -10.55 0.88 -5.86
CA ASN A 158 -9.46 -0.06 -6.06
C ASN A 158 -9.18 -0.84 -4.78
N SER A 159 -8.80 -2.10 -4.89
CA SER A 159 -8.57 -2.95 -3.72
C SER A 159 -7.27 -3.73 -3.80
N GLY A 160 -6.63 -3.89 -2.65
CA GLY A 160 -5.58 -4.87 -2.40
C GLY A 160 -6.17 -6.08 -1.68
N GLY A 161 -6.07 -7.26 -2.31
CA GLY A 161 -6.70 -8.50 -1.82
C GLY A 161 -5.78 -9.39 -1.01
N ALA A 162 -5.95 -10.70 -1.19
CA ALA A 162 -5.12 -11.77 -0.64
C ALA A 162 -5.06 -11.83 0.91
N GLY A 163 -6.06 -11.27 1.62
CA GLY A 163 -6.08 -11.27 3.09
C GLY A 163 -5.40 -10.05 3.73
N LEU A 164 -5.01 -9.04 2.94
CA LEU A 164 -4.40 -7.81 3.44
C LEU A 164 -5.24 -7.14 4.53
N GLY A 165 -6.57 -7.18 4.38
CA GLY A 165 -7.49 -6.63 5.39
C GLY A 165 -7.32 -7.28 6.76
N ALA A 166 -7.15 -8.61 6.82
CA ALA A 166 -6.94 -9.33 8.08
C ALA A 166 -5.57 -9.01 8.70
N ALA A 167 -4.52 -8.92 7.88
CA ALA A 167 -3.18 -8.54 8.35
C ALA A 167 -3.19 -7.12 8.98
N MET A 168 -3.92 -6.18 8.38
CA MET A 168 -4.10 -4.82 8.94
C MET A 168 -5.01 -4.82 10.17
N GLY A 169 -6.11 -5.60 10.13
CA GLY A 169 -7.06 -5.71 11.24
C GLY A 169 -6.42 -6.22 12.52
N ASN A 170 -5.54 -7.22 12.42
CA ASN A 170 -4.75 -7.71 13.55
C ASN A 170 -3.91 -6.60 14.20
N LYS A 171 -3.37 -5.70 13.41
CA LYS A 171 -2.58 -4.55 13.89
C LYS A 171 -3.45 -3.40 14.39
N LYS A 172 -4.76 -3.53 14.33
CA LYS A 172 -5.76 -2.48 14.55
C LYS A 172 -5.53 -1.24 13.68
N LEU A 173 -4.94 -1.44 12.51
CA LEU A 173 -4.73 -0.40 11.52
C LEU A 173 -5.94 -0.33 10.58
N LYS A 174 -6.82 0.64 10.81
CA LYS A 174 -8.07 0.82 10.06
C LYS A 174 -7.82 1.25 8.62
N GLY A 175 -6.80 2.05 8.38
CA GLY A 175 -6.54 2.58 7.04
C GLY A 175 -5.35 3.50 6.96
N LEU A 176 -5.24 4.12 5.80
CA LEU A 176 -4.21 5.08 5.42
C LEU A 176 -4.90 6.34 4.90
N ALA A 177 -4.38 7.52 5.25
CA ALA A 177 -4.73 8.80 4.65
C ALA A 177 -3.44 9.50 4.22
N ILE A 178 -3.23 9.68 2.92
CA ILE A 178 -1.95 10.15 2.37
C ILE A 178 -2.18 11.36 1.47
N ARG A 179 -1.42 12.42 1.70
CA ARG A 179 -1.31 13.61 0.88
C ARG A 179 0.16 13.91 0.61
N GLY A 180 0.49 14.18 -0.64
CA GLY A 180 1.80 14.64 -1.04
C GLY A 180 1.68 15.77 -2.07
N THR A 181 2.39 16.87 -1.86
CA THR A 181 2.45 18.01 -2.78
C THR A 181 3.73 18.05 -3.61
N GLY A 182 4.65 17.13 -3.36
CA GLY A 182 5.90 17.00 -4.08
C GLY A 182 5.76 16.47 -5.51
N SER A 183 6.87 16.20 -6.13
CA SER A 183 6.93 15.64 -7.49
C SER A 183 8.09 14.68 -7.64
N VAL A 184 7.96 13.76 -8.59
CA VAL A 184 9.06 12.86 -8.98
C VAL A 184 9.97 13.59 -9.98
N LYS A 185 11.25 13.72 -9.64
CA LYS A 185 12.24 14.31 -10.55
C LYS A 185 12.57 13.31 -11.66
N VAL A 186 12.30 13.71 -12.90
CA VAL A 186 12.65 12.95 -14.11
C VAL A 186 13.90 13.57 -14.72
N ALA A 187 14.91 12.72 -15.00
CA ALA A 187 16.20 13.17 -15.54
C ALA A 187 16.04 13.84 -16.92
N ASP A 188 15.26 13.25 -17.79
CA ASP A 188 14.91 13.78 -19.12
C ASP A 188 13.40 13.60 -19.37
N PRO A 189 12.59 14.64 -19.13
CA PRO A 189 11.16 14.58 -19.37
C PRO A 189 10.79 14.38 -20.84
N CYS A 190 11.59 14.91 -21.78
CA CYS A 190 11.33 14.77 -23.21
C CYS A 190 11.54 13.32 -23.65
N LEU A 191 12.62 12.70 -23.20
CA LEU A 191 12.90 11.30 -23.50
C LEU A 191 11.82 10.38 -22.88
N LEU A 192 11.40 10.66 -21.66
CA LEU A 192 10.33 9.90 -20.99
C LEU A 192 9.01 9.98 -21.78
N TYR A 193 8.62 11.19 -22.21
CA TYR A 193 7.38 11.43 -22.94
C TYR A 193 7.41 10.82 -24.36
N THR A 194 8.54 10.87 -25.04
CA THR A 194 8.68 10.37 -26.41
C THR A 194 9.06 8.90 -26.51
N SER A 195 9.35 8.24 -25.38
CA SER A 195 9.67 6.81 -25.37
C SER A 195 8.47 5.99 -25.85
N PRO A 196 8.61 5.20 -26.94
CA PRO A 196 7.51 4.44 -27.49
C PRO A 196 7.05 3.37 -26.51
N SER A 197 5.74 3.34 -26.26
CA SER A 197 5.14 2.26 -25.49
C SER A 197 5.14 0.96 -26.33
N PRO A 198 5.16 -0.22 -25.69
CA PRO A 198 5.01 -1.48 -26.43
C PRO A 198 3.72 -1.56 -27.27
N ARG A 199 2.71 -0.74 -26.96
CA ARG A 199 1.48 -0.64 -27.75
C ARG A 199 1.68 0.14 -29.05
N ASP A 200 2.58 1.11 -29.06
CA ASP A 200 2.86 1.92 -30.24
C ASP A 200 3.64 1.13 -31.30
N ILE A 201 4.38 0.12 -30.84
CA ILE A 201 5.17 -0.79 -31.72
C ILE A 201 4.27 -1.87 -32.33
N SER A 202 3.17 -2.24 -31.72
CA SER A 202 2.27 -3.29 -32.19
C SER A 202 1.26 -2.85 -33.26
N GLY A 203 1.15 -1.55 -33.53
CA GLY A 203 0.23 -0.97 -34.51
C GLY A 203 0.72 -1.00 -35.98
N SER A 204 1.91 -1.55 -36.25
CA SER A 204 2.51 -1.58 -37.60
C SER A 204 2.61 -2.99 -38.21
N ARG A 205 1.58 -3.83 -37.99
CA ARG A 205 1.42 -5.09 -38.75
C ARG A 205 0.03 -5.20 -39.35
#